data_a088b38e1ec18d039eb89e9b8cf46546
#
_entry.id   a088b38e1ec18d039eb89e9b8cf46546
#
_cell.length_a   1.000
_cell.length_b   1.000
_cell.length_c   1.000
_cell.angle_alpha   90.00
_cell.angle_beta   90.00
_cell.angle_gamma   90.00
#
_symmetry.space_group_name_H-M   'P 1'
#
loop_
_entity.id
_entity.type
_entity.pdbx_description
1 polymer ?
#
loop_
_entity_poly.entity_id
_entity_poly.type
_entity_poly.pdbx_seq_one_letter_code
_entity_poly.pdbx_strand_id
1 'polypeptide(L)'
;YYHDDKSYRTPLGLSLSGTPLHETMIALHDILPAFKKENNVQKVQCVILTDGEGHPLSYHSEHTRFDDPTETYLGRNNSARRNCFLRCRKTGRTYDLGGGSYYHSPQYTDAFLRNLRDKFQDINFIGIRILTSGDTNSFLSMYLEGQDLIKARVNWRSTKTASIKTSGYHTYFGLSSSALSNDTEFEVKEDPSKADIKRAFAKTLKGKKMNKKILSEFIELVA
;
A
#
# COMPACT_ATOMS: atom_id res chain seq x y z
N TYR A 1 -14.70 18.17 -18.79
CA TYR A 1 -14.65 18.39 -20.26
C TYR A 1 -13.37 17.73 -20.76
N TYR A 2 -13.49 16.49 -21.24
CA TYR A 2 -12.41 15.83 -21.98
C TYR A 2 -12.60 16.17 -23.45
N HIS A 3 -11.73 16.98 -24.00
CA HIS A 3 -11.63 17.18 -25.42
C HIS A 3 -11.16 15.86 -26.05
N ASP A 4 -11.95 15.39 -27.02
CA ASP A 4 -11.72 14.20 -27.81
C ASP A 4 -10.60 14.49 -28.85
N ASP A 5 -9.38 14.61 -28.35
CA ASP A 5 -8.21 14.75 -29.21
C ASP A 5 -7.73 13.37 -29.62
N LYS A 6 -8.09 12.96 -30.84
CA LYS A 6 -7.89 11.62 -31.41
C LYS A 6 -6.42 11.19 -31.55
N SER A 7 -5.47 12.06 -31.19
CA SER A 7 -4.06 11.86 -31.49
C SER A 7 -3.26 11.05 -30.46
N TYR A 8 -3.70 10.98 -29.20
CA TYR A 8 -2.99 10.24 -28.15
C TYR A 8 -3.95 9.53 -27.20
N ARG A 9 -4.28 8.27 -27.49
CA ARG A 9 -4.93 7.42 -26.50
C ARG A 9 -3.85 6.77 -25.63
N THR A 10 -3.83 7.09 -24.36
CA THR A 10 -3.03 6.34 -23.38
C THR A 10 -3.40 4.87 -23.47
N PRO A 11 -2.45 3.95 -23.69
CA PRO A 11 -2.75 2.51 -23.72
C PRO A 11 -3.52 2.09 -22.48
N LEU A 12 -4.42 1.10 -22.64
CA LEU A 12 -5.18 0.54 -21.52
C LEU A 12 -4.22 0.09 -20.40
N GLY A 13 -4.45 0.60 -19.20
CA GLY A 13 -3.62 0.30 -18.04
C GLY A 13 -2.48 1.31 -17.77
N LEU A 14 -2.20 2.25 -18.69
CA LEU A 14 -1.17 3.29 -18.50
C LEU A 14 -1.76 4.66 -18.13
N SER A 15 -2.94 4.71 -17.53
CA SER A 15 -3.49 5.96 -17.01
C SER A 15 -2.57 6.54 -15.94
N LEU A 16 -2.21 7.82 -16.09
CA LEU A 16 -1.33 8.54 -15.16
C LEU A 16 -2.04 8.98 -13.87
N SER A 17 -3.31 8.63 -13.70
CA SER A 17 -4.08 8.97 -12.51
C SER A 17 -4.43 7.72 -11.70
N GLY A 18 -4.27 7.82 -10.39
CA GLY A 18 -4.59 6.77 -9.43
C GLY A 18 -3.37 5.97 -8.97
N THR A 19 -3.51 5.35 -7.81
CA THR A 19 -2.49 4.47 -7.21
C THR A 19 -2.85 3.02 -7.54
N PRO A 20 -2.11 2.30 -8.42
CA PRO A 20 -2.41 0.92 -8.82
C PRO A 20 -1.96 -0.09 -7.75
N LEU A 21 -2.32 0.18 -6.49
CA LEU A 21 -1.88 -0.60 -5.34
C LEU A 21 -2.43 -2.02 -5.36
N HIS A 22 -3.71 -2.19 -5.70
CA HIS A 22 -4.37 -3.49 -5.69
C HIS A 22 -3.91 -4.36 -6.86
N GLU A 23 -3.68 -3.78 -8.03
CA GLU A 23 -3.08 -4.42 -9.19
C GLU A 23 -1.67 -4.90 -8.86
N THR A 24 -0.89 -4.08 -8.17
CA THR A 24 0.45 -4.46 -7.69
C THR A 24 0.36 -5.63 -6.71
N MET A 25 -0.59 -5.62 -5.77
CA MET A 25 -0.79 -6.74 -4.85
C MET A 25 -1.15 -8.04 -5.57
N ILE A 26 -1.91 -7.98 -6.66
CA ILE A 26 -2.17 -9.14 -7.51
C ILE A 26 -0.88 -9.63 -8.16
N ALA A 27 -0.08 -8.73 -8.74
CA ALA A 27 1.18 -9.07 -9.38
C ALA A 27 2.20 -9.68 -8.42
N LEU A 28 2.19 -9.32 -7.11
CA LEU A 28 3.05 -9.91 -6.10
C LEU A 28 2.85 -11.42 -5.94
N HIS A 29 1.72 -11.98 -6.36
CA HIS A 29 1.50 -13.43 -6.34
C HIS A 29 2.45 -14.20 -7.26
N ASP A 30 2.97 -13.56 -8.29
CA ASP A 30 3.94 -14.11 -9.24
C ASP A 30 5.35 -13.56 -9.01
N ILE A 31 5.44 -12.27 -8.67
CA ILE A 31 6.74 -11.60 -8.44
C ILE A 31 7.48 -12.22 -7.24
N LEU A 32 6.81 -12.41 -6.10
CA LEU A 32 7.48 -12.88 -4.89
C LEU A 32 8.10 -14.30 -5.03
N PRO A 33 7.40 -15.29 -5.61
CA PRO A 33 8.01 -16.60 -5.86
C PRO A 33 9.17 -16.54 -6.84
N ALA A 34 9.04 -15.75 -7.92
CA ALA A 34 10.11 -15.57 -8.91
C ALA A 34 11.34 -14.94 -8.25
N PHE A 35 11.14 -13.85 -7.51
CA PHE A 35 12.22 -13.17 -6.77
C PHE A 35 12.96 -14.11 -5.81
N LYS A 36 12.23 -14.90 -5.00
CA LYS A 36 12.83 -15.87 -4.07
C LYS A 36 13.69 -16.90 -4.81
N LYS A 37 13.18 -17.41 -5.92
CA LYS A 37 13.85 -18.43 -6.73
C LYS A 37 15.10 -17.89 -7.42
N GLU A 38 14.98 -16.74 -8.07
CA GLU A 38 16.07 -16.13 -8.87
C GLU A 38 17.23 -15.69 -7.99
N ASN A 39 16.93 -15.17 -6.79
CA ASN A 39 17.95 -14.63 -5.87
C ASN A 39 18.39 -15.63 -4.79
N ASN A 40 17.81 -16.83 -4.77
CA ASN A 40 18.13 -17.89 -3.79
C ASN A 40 18.06 -17.38 -2.32
N VAL A 41 17.09 -16.52 -2.01
CA VAL A 41 16.95 -15.93 -0.68
C VAL A 41 15.97 -16.73 0.19
N GLN A 42 16.35 -16.94 1.45
CA GLN A 42 15.55 -17.70 2.41
C GLN A 42 14.45 -16.84 3.06
N LYS A 43 14.73 -15.57 3.33
CA LYS A 43 13.83 -14.63 4.00
C LYS A 43 13.56 -13.43 3.13
N VAL A 44 12.30 -13.11 2.93
CA VAL A 44 11.85 -11.96 2.14
C VAL A 44 10.98 -11.06 3.02
N GLN A 45 11.19 -9.76 2.88
CA GLN A 45 10.31 -8.73 3.44
C GLN A 45 9.72 -7.92 2.29
N CYS A 46 8.42 -7.72 2.28
CA CYS A 46 7.75 -6.92 1.26
C CYS A 46 7.37 -5.57 1.87
N VAL A 47 8.08 -4.52 1.48
CA VAL A 47 7.79 -3.15 1.89
C VAL A 47 7.03 -2.44 0.78
N ILE A 48 5.84 -1.95 1.08
CA ILE A 48 4.99 -1.19 0.15
C ILE A 48 5.02 0.27 0.59
N LEU A 49 5.66 1.10 -0.24
CA LEU A 49 5.70 2.55 -0.06
C LEU A 49 4.65 3.21 -0.95
N THR A 50 3.78 4.01 -0.36
CA THR A 50 2.71 4.71 -1.08
C THR A 50 2.47 6.10 -0.52
N ASP A 51 1.98 7.01 -1.34
CA ASP A 51 1.51 8.35 -0.97
C ASP A 51 -0.02 8.40 -0.83
N GLY A 52 -0.72 7.34 -1.24
CA GLY A 52 -2.18 7.27 -1.21
C GLY A 52 -2.74 5.88 -0.91
N GLU A 53 -4.06 5.82 -0.87
CA GLU A 53 -4.80 4.56 -0.82
C GLU A 53 -4.99 4.00 -2.23
N GLY A 54 -5.11 2.67 -2.32
CA GLY A 54 -5.42 2.00 -3.57
C GLY A 54 -6.83 2.31 -4.05
N HIS A 55 -6.98 2.45 -5.35
CA HIS A 55 -8.29 2.56 -5.98
C HIS A 55 -8.92 1.18 -6.19
N PRO A 56 -10.25 1.07 -6.14
CA PRO A 56 -10.93 -0.17 -6.48
C PRO A 56 -10.56 -0.64 -7.88
N LEU A 57 -10.38 -1.95 -8.04
CA LEU A 57 -10.07 -2.55 -9.32
C LEU A 57 -11.14 -2.23 -10.35
N SER A 58 -10.68 -1.92 -11.55
CA SER A 58 -11.54 -1.80 -12.71
C SER A 58 -11.56 -3.11 -13.48
N TYR A 59 -12.73 -3.47 -14.00
CA TYR A 59 -12.86 -4.54 -14.96
C TYR A 59 -13.59 -4.06 -16.20
N HIS A 60 -13.41 -4.74 -17.29
CA HIS A 60 -14.10 -4.41 -18.53
C HIS A 60 -15.20 -5.45 -18.80
N SER A 61 -16.34 -4.98 -19.25
CA SER A 61 -17.41 -5.82 -19.76
C SER A 61 -17.95 -5.24 -21.06
N GLU A 62 -18.55 -6.09 -21.85
CA GLU A 62 -19.26 -5.65 -23.04
C GLU A 62 -20.52 -4.90 -22.62
N HIS A 63 -20.70 -3.73 -23.20
CA HIS A 63 -21.89 -2.89 -23.06
C HIS A 63 -22.48 -2.66 -24.43
N THR A 64 -23.79 -2.72 -24.52
CA THR A 64 -24.53 -2.34 -25.72
C THR A 64 -24.65 -0.82 -25.77
N ARG A 65 -24.46 -0.23 -26.94
CA ARG A 65 -24.69 1.21 -27.11
C ARG A 65 -26.17 1.53 -26.93
N PHE A 66 -26.45 2.65 -26.30
CA PHE A 66 -27.83 3.08 -26.07
C PHE A 66 -28.53 3.54 -27.36
N ASP A 67 -27.75 4.13 -28.27
CA ASP A 67 -28.20 4.66 -29.57
C ASP A 67 -28.21 3.61 -30.68
N ASP A 68 -27.46 2.53 -30.53
CA ASP A 68 -27.44 1.39 -31.45
C ASP A 68 -27.29 0.07 -30.68
N PRO A 69 -28.39 -0.68 -30.46
CA PRO A 69 -28.36 -1.96 -29.74
C PRO A 69 -27.59 -3.06 -30.47
N THR A 70 -27.21 -2.89 -31.72
CA THR A 70 -26.41 -3.86 -32.47
C THR A 70 -24.90 -3.68 -32.28
N GLU A 71 -24.50 -2.50 -31.81
CA GLU A 71 -23.11 -2.22 -31.49
C GLU A 71 -22.81 -2.47 -30.01
N THR A 72 -21.77 -3.23 -29.77
CA THR A 72 -21.19 -3.44 -28.44
C THR A 72 -19.85 -2.72 -28.32
N TYR A 73 -19.54 -2.26 -27.12
CA TYR A 73 -18.23 -1.70 -26.80
C TYR A 73 -17.73 -2.22 -25.47
N LEU A 74 -16.41 -2.25 -25.29
CA LEU A 74 -15.79 -2.65 -24.03
C LEU A 74 -15.79 -1.47 -23.05
N GLY A 75 -16.77 -1.46 -22.15
CA GLY A 75 -16.91 -0.42 -21.14
C GLY A 75 -16.15 -0.76 -19.86
N ARG A 76 -15.58 0.26 -19.21
CA ARG A 76 -14.90 0.13 -17.93
C ARG A 76 -15.90 0.19 -16.79
N ASN A 77 -15.88 -0.82 -15.94
CA ASN A 77 -16.65 -0.90 -14.71
C ASN A 77 -15.74 -0.82 -13.48
N ASN A 78 -16.32 -0.39 -12.37
CA ASN A 78 -15.62 -0.34 -11.10
C ASN A 78 -16.23 -1.35 -10.11
N SER A 79 -15.38 -2.20 -9.54
CA SER A 79 -15.79 -3.25 -8.60
C SER A 79 -16.35 -2.70 -7.27
N ALA A 80 -16.02 -1.46 -6.90
CA ALA A 80 -16.51 -0.84 -5.65
C ALA A 80 -18.03 -0.58 -5.63
N ARG A 81 -18.70 -0.58 -6.78
CA ARG A 81 -20.15 -0.34 -6.87
C ARG A 81 -21.00 -1.55 -6.57
N ARG A 82 -20.40 -2.72 -6.38
CA ARG A 82 -21.11 -3.98 -6.15
C ARG A 82 -20.46 -4.72 -4.98
N ASN A 83 -21.22 -5.55 -4.28
CA ASN A 83 -20.65 -6.50 -3.33
C ASN A 83 -19.77 -7.48 -4.12
N CYS A 84 -18.48 -7.31 -3.98
CA CYS A 84 -17.47 -8.11 -4.67
C CYS A 84 -16.65 -8.89 -3.67
N PHE A 85 -16.21 -10.07 -4.09
CA PHE A 85 -15.36 -10.94 -3.29
C PHE A 85 -14.09 -11.26 -4.08
N LEU A 86 -12.95 -11.20 -3.42
CA LEU A 86 -11.72 -11.76 -3.92
C LEU A 86 -11.71 -13.26 -3.59
N ARG A 87 -11.54 -14.12 -4.58
CA ARG A 87 -11.44 -15.57 -4.38
C ARG A 87 -10.08 -16.09 -4.80
N CYS A 88 -9.40 -16.75 -3.88
CA CYS A 88 -8.20 -17.51 -4.20
C CYS A 88 -8.56 -18.81 -4.93
N ARG A 89 -8.16 -18.95 -6.19
CA ARG A 89 -8.46 -20.14 -7.01
C ARG A 89 -7.84 -21.42 -6.46
N LYS A 90 -6.68 -21.32 -5.80
CA LYS A 90 -5.96 -22.49 -5.25
C LYS A 90 -6.60 -23.02 -3.96
N THR A 91 -7.00 -22.14 -3.05
CA THR A 91 -7.52 -22.53 -1.73
C THR A 91 -9.03 -22.50 -1.64
N GLY A 92 -9.71 -21.86 -2.59
CA GLY A 92 -11.14 -21.59 -2.55
C GLY A 92 -11.57 -20.52 -1.54
N ARG A 93 -10.64 -19.98 -0.73
CA ARG A 93 -10.95 -18.93 0.25
C ARG A 93 -11.44 -17.67 -0.43
N THR A 94 -12.43 -17.04 0.19
CA THR A 94 -13.01 -15.77 -0.25
C THR A 94 -12.73 -14.68 0.79
N TYR A 95 -12.50 -13.46 0.28
CA TYR A 95 -12.26 -12.26 1.08
C TYR A 95 -13.25 -11.21 0.63
N ASP A 96 -14.00 -10.65 1.57
CA ASP A 96 -14.97 -9.61 1.28
C ASP A 96 -14.23 -8.30 0.96
N LEU A 97 -14.53 -7.73 -0.19
CA LEU A 97 -13.98 -6.44 -0.62
C LEU A 97 -14.76 -5.25 -0.05
N GLY A 98 -15.84 -5.54 0.66
CA GLY A 98 -16.78 -4.50 1.09
C GLY A 98 -17.63 -3.99 -0.05
N GLY A 99 -18.72 -3.32 0.28
CA GLY A 99 -19.63 -2.70 -0.69
C GLY A 99 -19.90 -1.24 -0.33
N GLY A 100 -20.08 -0.40 -1.32
CA GLY A 100 -20.80 0.86 -1.18
C GLY A 100 -20.01 2.16 -1.04
N SER A 101 -18.72 2.19 -0.80
CA SER A 101 -17.95 3.43 -0.85
C SER A 101 -17.03 3.49 -2.07
N TYR A 102 -17.22 4.50 -2.89
CA TYR A 102 -16.42 4.73 -4.10
C TYR A 102 -14.98 5.16 -3.78
N TYR A 103 -14.74 5.63 -2.56
CA TYR A 103 -13.48 6.21 -2.15
C TYR A 103 -12.91 5.53 -0.92
N HIS A 104 -11.72 4.94 -1.08
CA HIS A 104 -10.78 4.60 0.00
C HIS A 104 -11.33 3.68 1.09
N SER A 105 -11.82 2.49 0.74
CA SER A 105 -12.13 1.50 1.76
C SER A 105 -10.85 0.77 2.21
N PRO A 106 -10.41 0.94 3.45
CA PRO A 106 -9.32 0.15 4.04
C PRO A 106 -9.60 -1.35 3.95
N GLN A 107 -10.86 -1.74 3.99
CA GLN A 107 -11.32 -3.11 3.87
C GLN A 107 -10.95 -3.74 2.53
N TYR A 108 -10.96 -2.93 1.46
CA TYR A 108 -10.57 -3.40 0.14
C TYR A 108 -9.08 -3.79 0.11
N THR A 109 -8.21 -2.91 0.60
CA THR A 109 -6.77 -3.16 0.71
C THR A 109 -6.48 -4.32 1.68
N ASP A 110 -7.18 -4.38 2.82
CA ASP A 110 -7.07 -5.45 3.80
C ASP A 110 -7.37 -6.83 3.19
N ALA A 111 -8.39 -6.93 2.33
CA ALA A 111 -8.74 -8.19 1.69
C ALA A 111 -7.61 -8.72 0.79
N PHE A 112 -6.96 -7.85 0.00
CA PHE A 112 -5.80 -8.23 -0.82
C PHE A 112 -4.59 -8.61 0.04
N LEU A 113 -4.32 -7.88 1.10
CA LEU A 113 -3.22 -8.18 2.01
C LEU A 113 -3.44 -9.51 2.75
N ARG A 114 -4.66 -9.78 3.23
CA ARG A 114 -4.99 -11.08 3.84
C ARG A 114 -4.80 -12.22 2.86
N ASN A 115 -5.20 -12.04 1.60
CA ASN A 115 -4.97 -13.05 0.58
C ASN A 115 -3.47 -13.31 0.33
N LEU A 116 -2.64 -12.26 0.29
CA LEU A 116 -1.18 -12.40 0.18
C LEU A 116 -0.58 -13.08 1.42
N ARG A 117 -0.97 -12.68 2.63
CA ARG A 117 -0.48 -13.25 3.89
C ARG A 117 -0.86 -14.71 4.05
N ASP A 118 -2.04 -15.10 3.62
CA ASP A 118 -2.48 -16.51 3.64
C ASP A 118 -1.66 -17.38 2.68
N LYS A 119 -1.18 -16.80 1.57
CA LYS A 119 -0.34 -17.51 0.60
C LYS A 119 1.13 -17.52 1.00
N PHE A 120 1.64 -16.44 1.58
CA PHE A 120 3.05 -16.21 1.90
C PHE A 120 3.24 -15.97 3.39
N GLN A 121 3.10 -17.02 4.19
CA GLN A 121 3.17 -16.95 5.66
C GLN A 121 4.58 -16.62 6.18
N ASP A 122 5.60 -16.80 5.36
CA ASP A 122 7.00 -16.52 5.64
C ASP A 122 7.45 -15.12 5.20
N ILE A 123 6.53 -14.33 4.64
CA ILE A 123 6.81 -12.96 4.18
C ILE A 123 6.07 -11.95 5.03
N ASN A 124 6.78 -10.97 5.59
CA ASN A 124 6.15 -9.83 6.23
C ASN A 124 5.79 -8.76 5.19
N PHE A 125 4.55 -8.32 5.22
CA PHE A 125 4.05 -7.21 4.41
C PHE A 125 3.99 -5.95 5.28
N ILE A 126 4.81 -4.97 4.97
CA ILE A 126 4.97 -3.73 5.71
C ILE A 126 4.52 -2.59 4.82
N GLY A 127 3.56 -1.80 5.28
CA GLY A 127 3.13 -0.60 4.58
C GLY A 127 3.84 0.64 5.14
N ILE A 128 4.23 1.56 4.27
CA ILE A 128 4.74 2.88 4.64
C ILE A 128 3.99 3.92 3.83
N ARG A 129 3.34 4.85 4.51
CA ARG A 129 2.66 5.99 3.88
C ARG A 129 3.29 7.31 4.30
N ILE A 130 3.63 8.11 3.32
CA ILE A 130 4.08 9.49 3.53
C ILE A 130 2.85 10.39 3.58
N LEU A 131 2.70 11.14 4.66
CA LEU A 131 1.54 11.95 4.97
C LEU A 131 1.88 13.42 4.97
N THR A 132 1.05 14.23 4.32
CA THR A 132 1.03 15.67 4.53
C THR A 132 0.31 16.01 5.84
N SER A 133 0.40 17.25 6.30
CA SER A 133 -0.32 17.70 7.50
C SER A 133 -1.85 17.58 7.36
N GLY A 134 -2.37 17.73 6.14
CA GLY A 134 -3.79 17.60 5.83
C GLY A 134 -4.30 16.15 5.89
N ASP A 135 -3.46 15.18 5.49
CA ASP A 135 -3.86 13.77 5.38
C ASP A 135 -3.83 13.01 6.70
N THR A 136 -3.12 13.53 7.68
CA THR A 136 -2.88 12.83 8.96
C THR A 136 -4.15 12.42 9.68
N ASN A 137 -5.10 13.34 9.83
CA ASN A 137 -6.34 13.05 10.55
C ASN A 137 -7.18 12.03 9.81
N SER A 138 -7.28 12.14 8.49
CA SER A 138 -7.99 11.19 7.65
C SER A 138 -7.37 9.81 7.76
N PHE A 139 -6.05 9.72 7.64
CA PHE A 139 -5.32 8.47 7.77
C PHE A 139 -5.54 7.80 9.13
N LEU A 140 -5.39 8.53 10.24
CA LEU A 140 -5.56 7.96 11.57
C LEU A 140 -7.00 7.51 11.83
N SER A 141 -8.00 8.31 11.45
CA SER A 141 -9.41 7.98 11.66
C SER A 141 -9.94 6.87 10.74
N MET A 142 -9.23 6.57 9.65
CA MET A 142 -9.54 5.47 8.76
C MET A 142 -9.30 4.09 9.40
N TYR A 143 -8.31 4.01 10.30
CA TYR A 143 -7.85 2.74 10.89
C TYR A 143 -8.03 2.65 12.40
N LEU A 144 -8.27 3.77 13.08
CA LEU A 144 -8.32 3.84 14.54
C LEU A 144 -9.59 4.56 15.00
N GLU A 145 -10.14 4.10 16.11
CA GLU A 145 -11.36 4.65 16.73
C GLU A 145 -11.16 4.92 18.23
N GLY A 146 -12.05 5.67 18.80
CA GLY A 146 -12.13 5.89 20.26
C GLY A 146 -10.81 6.35 20.89
N GLN A 147 -10.42 5.70 21.95
CA GLN A 147 -9.21 6.04 22.74
C GLN A 147 -7.92 5.84 21.94
N ASP A 148 -7.86 4.87 21.04
CA ASP A 148 -6.66 4.61 20.26
C ASP A 148 -6.42 5.71 19.23
N LEU A 149 -7.48 6.25 18.63
CA LEU A 149 -7.39 7.41 17.75
C LEU A 149 -6.88 8.65 18.53
N ILE A 150 -7.41 8.89 19.74
CA ILE A 150 -6.97 10.01 20.58
C ILE A 150 -5.48 9.87 20.92
N LYS A 151 -5.04 8.70 21.37
CA LYS A 151 -3.63 8.42 21.69
C LYS A 151 -2.74 8.60 20.45
N ALA A 152 -3.16 8.10 19.29
CA ALA A 152 -2.41 8.23 18.05
C ALA A 152 -2.24 9.70 17.63
N ARG A 153 -3.29 10.52 17.77
CA ARG A 153 -3.23 11.98 17.50
C ARG A 153 -2.27 12.70 18.44
N VAL A 154 -2.29 12.37 19.72
CA VAL A 154 -1.36 12.95 20.71
C VAL A 154 0.08 12.57 20.36
N ASN A 155 0.34 11.29 20.10
CA ASN A 155 1.65 10.79 19.71
C ASN A 155 2.15 11.45 18.42
N TRP A 156 1.28 11.59 17.41
CA TRP A 156 1.62 12.22 16.13
C TRP A 156 2.13 13.65 16.29
N ARG A 157 1.55 14.43 17.21
CA ARG A 157 1.98 15.82 17.45
C ARG A 157 3.45 15.92 17.84
N SER A 158 3.95 14.95 18.61
CA SER A 158 5.33 14.92 19.12
C SER A 158 6.29 14.16 18.20
N THR A 159 5.84 13.04 17.60
CA THR A 159 6.70 12.09 16.89
C THR A 159 6.66 12.22 15.38
N LYS A 160 5.58 12.83 14.85
CA LYS A 160 5.31 12.93 13.40
C LYS A 160 5.24 11.57 12.70
N THR A 161 4.91 10.54 13.46
CA THR A 161 4.84 9.15 12.99
C THR A 161 3.68 8.41 13.66
N ALA A 162 3.17 7.38 13.00
CA ALA A 162 2.18 6.46 13.54
C ALA A 162 2.48 5.03 13.12
N SER A 163 2.06 4.06 13.93
CA SER A 163 2.15 2.63 13.64
C SER A 163 0.76 2.02 13.84
N ILE A 164 0.23 1.39 12.80
CA ILE A 164 -1.12 0.82 12.75
C ILE A 164 -1.02 -0.67 12.46
N LYS A 165 -1.67 -1.50 13.29
CA LYS A 165 -1.67 -2.97 13.16
C LYS A 165 -2.99 -3.53 12.62
N THR A 166 -4.00 -2.68 12.40
CA THR A 166 -5.36 -3.06 12.00
C THR A 166 -5.65 -2.89 10.51
N SER A 167 -4.60 -2.73 9.70
CA SER A 167 -4.72 -2.35 8.29
C SER A 167 -4.49 -3.49 7.28
N GLY A 168 -4.48 -4.75 7.75
CA GLY A 168 -4.12 -5.89 6.89
C GLY A 168 -2.61 -6.09 6.71
N TYR A 169 -1.80 -5.05 6.75
CA TYR A 169 -0.34 -5.16 6.86
C TYR A 169 0.06 -5.80 8.20
N HIS A 170 1.27 -6.35 8.29
CA HIS A 170 1.82 -6.72 9.59
C HIS A 170 2.03 -5.47 10.44
N THR A 171 2.47 -4.38 9.81
CA THR A 171 2.43 -3.04 10.38
C THR A 171 2.33 -2.01 9.25
N TYR A 172 1.51 -0.99 9.44
CA TYR A 172 1.37 0.14 8.53
C TYR A 172 1.90 1.39 9.22
N PHE A 173 2.99 1.93 8.68
CA PHE A 173 3.61 3.14 9.21
C PHE A 173 3.13 4.37 8.46
N GLY A 174 2.66 5.37 9.21
CA GLY A 174 2.46 6.73 8.71
C GLY A 174 3.65 7.61 9.08
N LEU A 175 4.24 8.27 8.09
CA LEU A 175 5.39 9.18 8.27
C LEU A 175 5.03 10.56 7.74
N SER A 176 5.29 11.61 8.52
CA SER A 176 5.09 12.97 8.04
C SER A 176 6.13 13.33 7.00
N SER A 177 5.70 13.91 5.86
CA SER A 177 6.60 14.44 4.83
C SER A 177 7.58 15.48 5.40
N SER A 178 7.17 16.27 6.39
CA SER A 178 8.05 17.23 7.07
C SER A 178 9.15 16.59 7.93
N ALA A 179 9.03 15.30 8.26
CA ALA A 179 10.06 14.55 8.98
C ALA A 179 11.12 13.94 8.04
N LEU A 180 10.83 13.94 6.74
CA LEU A 180 11.73 13.46 5.68
C LEU A 180 12.48 14.67 5.12
N SER A 181 13.59 15.09 5.73
CA SER A 181 14.41 16.15 5.14
C SER A 181 15.36 15.58 4.11
N ASN A 182 15.55 16.32 3.01
CA ASN A 182 16.35 15.91 1.84
C ASN A 182 17.88 15.93 2.04
N ASP A 183 18.38 16.27 3.23
CA ASP A 183 19.79 16.61 3.44
C ASP A 183 20.63 15.52 4.12
N THR A 184 20.30 14.26 3.96
CA THR A 184 21.14 13.20 4.53
C THR A 184 21.46 12.15 3.49
N GLU A 185 22.68 12.19 2.98
CA GLU A 185 23.29 11.05 2.31
C GLU A 185 23.42 9.88 3.28
N PHE A 186 22.90 8.74 2.87
CA PHE A 186 23.02 7.48 3.58
C PHE A 186 24.24 6.74 3.02
N GLU A 187 25.40 6.99 3.62
CA GLU A 187 26.63 6.29 3.26
C GLU A 187 26.71 4.95 3.96
N VAL A 188 26.73 3.89 3.20
CA VAL A 188 26.98 2.52 3.67
C VAL A 188 28.23 2.00 2.93
N LYS A 189 29.12 1.34 3.65
CA LYS A 189 30.31 0.70 3.06
C LYS A 189 29.89 -0.39 2.06
N GLU A 190 30.75 -0.71 1.11
CA GLU A 190 30.64 -1.94 0.34
C GLU A 190 30.69 -3.14 1.30
N ASP A 191 29.76 -4.09 1.16
CA ASP A 191 29.58 -5.25 2.07
C ASP A 191 29.41 -4.89 3.57
N PRO A 192 28.33 -4.19 3.94
CA PRO A 192 28.10 -3.78 5.31
C PRO A 192 27.57 -4.92 6.18
N SER A 193 28.15 -5.08 7.35
CA SER A 193 27.55 -5.93 8.38
C SER A 193 26.22 -5.35 8.89
N LYS A 194 25.34 -6.21 9.44
CA LYS A 194 24.09 -5.76 10.09
C LYS A 194 24.33 -4.66 11.14
N ALA A 195 25.48 -4.71 11.85
CA ALA A 195 25.86 -3.71 12.82
C ALA A 195 26.26 -2.38 12.16
N ASP A 196 26.88 -2.41 10.99
CA ASP A 196 27.26 -1.20 10.24
C ASP A 196 26.03 -0.52 9.66
N ILE A 197 25.07 -1.27 9.13
CA ILE A 197 23.79 -0.74 8.66
C ILE A 197 23.03 -0.07 9.83
N LYS A 198 22.95 -0.73 10.99
CA LYS A 198 22.33 -0.16 12.19
C LYS A 198 23.03 1.13 12.63
N ARG A 199 24.37 1.17 12.59
CA ARG A 199 25.16 2.32 13.02
C ARG A 199 25.04 3.50 12.05
N ALA A 200 25.11 3.24 10.73
CA ALA A 200 24.90 4.26 9.69
C ALA A 200 23.49 4.85 9.79
N PHE A 201 22.47 4.01 9.92
CA PHE A 201 21.08 4.43 10.09
C PHE A 201 20.88 5.25 11.38
N ALA A 202 21.43 4.80 12.50
CA ALA A 202 21.37 5.53 13.76
C ALA A 202 22.10 6.89 13.70
N LYS A 203 23.20 7.00 12.93
CA LYS A 203 23.93 8.25 12.70
C LYS A 203 23.08 9.23 11.87
N THR A 204 22.45 8.76 10.81
CA THR A 204 21.53 9.55 9.97
C THR A 204 20.34 10.08 10.76
N LEU A 205 19.89 9.34 11.77
CA LEU A 205 18.74 9.71 12.62
C LEU A 205 19.11 10.62 13.80
N LYS A 206 20.39 10.75 14.18
CA LYS A 206 20.81 11.56 15.34
C LYS A 206 20.45 13.04 15.23
N GLY A 207 20.29 13.56 14.02
CA GLY A 207 19.86 14.94 13.77
C GLY A 207 18.36 15.16 13.70
N LYS A 208 17.54 14.10 13.72
CA LYS A 208 16.10 14.18 13.47
C LYS A 208 15.34 13.52 14.60
N LYS A 209 14.26 14.17 15.05
CA LYS A 209 13.32 13.62 16.05
C LYS A 209 12.50 12.44 15.49
N MET A 210 13.10 11.57 14.68
CA MET A 210 12.43 10.37 14.23
C MET A 210 12.28 9.42 15.42
N ASN A 211 11.09 8.92 15.61
CA ASN A 211 10.73 8.12 16.78
C ASN A 211 11.53 6.81 16.79
N LYS A 212 12.47 6.69 17.75
CA LYS A 212 13.23 5.47 17.98
C LYS A 212 12.36 4.22 18.10
N LYS A 213 11.14 4.38 18.60
CA LYS A 213 10.17 3.29 18.73
C LYS A 213 9.76 2.71 17.38
N ILE A 214 9.43 3.57 16.41
CA ILE A 214 9.07 3.09 15.05
C ILE A 214 10.24 2.41 14.37
N LEU A 215 11.43 2.98 14.53
CA LEU A 215 12.64 2.34 14.02
C LEU A 215 12.86 0.97 14.65
N SER A 216 12.67 0.85 15.96
CA SER A 216 12.78 -0.45 16.65
C SER A 216 11.71 -1.43 16.15
N GLU A 217 10.45 -1.01 16.05
CA GLU A 217 9.37 -1.83 15.51
C GLU A 217 9.66 -2.29 14.07
N PHE A 218 10.18 -1.40 13.22
CA PHE A 218 10.57 -1.77 11.87
C PHE A 218 11.73 -2.78 11.85
N ILE A 219 12.76 -2.55 12.67
CA ILE A 219 13.91 -3.46 12.76
C ILE A 219 13.49 -4.84 13.28
N GLU A 220 12.58 -4.90 14.26
CA GLU A 220 12.04 -6.17 14.77
C GLU A 220 11.30 -6.96 13.68
N LEU A 221 10.60 -6.28 12.78
CA LEU A 221 9.88 -6.92 11.67
C LEU A 221 10.82 -7.45 10.58
N VAL A 222 11.96 -6.79 10.34
CA VAL A 222 12.87 -7.14 9.22
C VAL A 222 14.10 -7.94 9.67
N ALA A 223 14.37 -8.00 10.95
CA ALA A 223 15.48 -8.76 11.52
C ALA A 223 15.15 -10.22 11.70
#